data_4ebb86b11ba754975482cd122268f8d7
#
_entry.id   4ebb86b11ba754975482cd122268f8d7
#
_cell.length_a   1.000
_cell.length_b   1.000
_cell.length_c   1.000
_cell.angle_alpha   90.00
_cell.angle_beta   90.00
_cell.angle_gamma   90.00
#
_symmetry.space_group_name_H-M   'P 1'
#
loop_
_entity.id
_entity.type
_entity.pdbx_description
1 polymer ?
#
loop_
_entity_poly.entity_id
_entity_poly.type
_entity_poly.pdbx_seq_one_letter_code
_entity_poly.pdbx_strand_id
1 'polypeptide(L)'
;AGHAGRMILTEIKNAEFDENNPARRMLPVCFADDDITKLHKKLGDVEVVGTCPEIPRICADYLIDNIIVALPSCEEEEKRKILDYCSKTECKIKVMPYLSELLLDDDESKTKLLTQAKEIKIEDLLGRKPIKFNKDEIANLVKGKVCMVTGGGGSIGSELVRQIAKYNPKQIIIVDIY
;
A
#
# COMPACT_ATOMS: atom_id res chain seq x y z
N ALA A 1 -2.28 -18.50 4.52
CA ALA A 1 -1.11 -19.38 4.64
C ALA A 1 -0.95 -20.29 3.42
N GLY A 2 -0.97 -19.74 2.21
CA GLY A 2 -0.73 -20.43 0.95
C GLY A 2 0.75 -20.39 0.53
N HIS A 3 1.00 -20.63 -0.78
CA HIS A 3 2.35 -20.60 -1.35
C HIS A 3 3.06 -19.26 -1.11
N ALA A 4 2.38 -18.15 -1.37
CA ALA A 4 2.93 -16.80 -1.15
C ALA A 4 3.32 -16.55 0.32
N GLY A 5 2.47 -16.95 1.27
CA GLY A 5 2.79 -16.84 2.70
C GLY A 5 4.02 -17.66 3.10
N ARG A 6 4.20 -18.84 2.49
CA ARG A 6 5.40 -19.67 2.71
C ARG A 6 6.67 -18.98 2.18
N MET A 7 6.60 -18.41 0.99
CA MET A 7 7.73 -17.69 0.39
C MET A 7 8.15 -16.50 1.27
N ILE A 8 7.18 -15.70 1.74
CA ILE A 8 7.46 -14.56 2.62
C ILE A 8 8.09 -15.01 3.93
N LEU A 9 7.55 -16.07 4.56
CA LEU A 9 8.11 -16.61 5.79
C LEU A 9 9.56 -17.07 5.60
N THR A 10 9.85 -17.72 4.49
CA THR A 10 11.21 -18.17 4.15
C THR A 10 12.13 -16.97 3.95
N GLU A 11 11.67 -15.92 3.26
CA GLU A 11 12.45 -14.71 3.04
C GLU A 11 12.77 -13.99 4.36
N ILE A 12 11.78 -13.86 5.27
CA ILE A 12 12.01 -13.25 6.58
C ILE A 12 13.06 -14.04 7.36
N LYS A 13 12.98 -15.38 7.38
CA LYS A 13 13.96 -16.23 8.06
C LYS A 13 15.37 -16.11 7.45
N ASN A 14 15.45 -16.05 6.12
CA ASN A 14 16.74 -15.89 5.44
C ASN A 14 17.32 -14.48 5.62
N ALA A 15 16.47 -13.46 5.79
CA ALA A 15 16.90 -12.09 6.01
C ALA A 15 17.65 -11.87 7.33
N GLU A 16 17.51 -12.77 8.30
CA GLU A 16 18.24 -12.71 9.57
C GLU A 16 19.78 -12.64 9.37
N PHE A 17 20.26 -13.24 8.28
CA PHE A 17 21.68 -13.31 7.93
C PHE A 17 22.14 -12.18 6.99
N ASP A 18 21.26 -11.29 6.54
CA ASP A 18 21.55 -10.19 5.60
C ASP A 18 21.34 -8.82 6.27
N GLU A 19 22.44 -8.14 6.58
CA GLU A 19 22.42 -6.85 7.29
C GLU A 19 21.70 -5.74 6.52
N ASN A 20 21.66 -5.83 5.20
CA ASN A 20 21.03 -4.83 4.33
C ASN A 20 19.57 -5.13 4.02
N ASN A 21 19.03 -6.27 4.49
CA ASN A 21 17.64 -6.64 4.22
C ASN A 21 16.69 -6.02 5.26
N PRO A 22 15.73 -5.19 4.85
CA PRO A 22 14.76 -4.59 5.76
C PRO A 22 13.89 -5.63 6.49
N ALA A 23 13.76 -6.83 5.94
CA ALA A 23 13.02 -7.94 6.56
C ALA A 23 13.73 -8.53 7.79
N ARG A 24 15.03 -8.27 7.99
CA ARG A 24 15.81 -8.73 9.17
C ARG A 24 15.18 -8.33 10.50
N ARG A 25 14.44 -7.20 10.52
CA ARG A 25 13.79 -6.69 11.74
C ARG A 25 12.35 -7.17 11.88
N MET A 26 11.87 -8.04 10.99
CA MET A 26 10.51 -8.55 11.04
C MET A 26 10.48 -9.86 11.81
N LEU A 27 9.56 -9.96 12.77
CA LEU A 27 9.26 -11.19 13.48
C LEU A 27 7.87 -11.69 13.01
N PRO A 28 7.80 -12.82 12.28
CA PRO A 28 6.52 -13.39 11.90
C PRO A 28 5.81 -13.96 13.15
N VAL A 29 4.65 -13.43 13.48
CA VAL A 29 3.90 -13.78 14.69
C VAL A 29 2.81 -14.80 14.39
N CYS A 30 1.97 -14.53 13.38
CA CYS A 30 0.84 -15.37 13.03
C CYS A 30 0.42 -15.19 11.56
N PHE A 31 -0.44 -16.09 11.09
CA PHE A 31 -1.15 -15.97 9.82
C PHE A 31 -2.65 -15.85 10.04
N ALA A 32 -3.33 -15.12 9.13
CA ALA A 32 -4.77 -15.20 8.91
C ALA A 32 -5.03 -15.80 7.53
N ASP A 33 -6.02 -16.70 7.40
CA ASP A 33 -6.38 -17.37 6.14
C ASP A 33 -7.85 -17.78 6.18
N ASP A 34 -8.61 -17.45 5.13
CA ASP A 34 -10.05 -17.77 5.09
C ASP A 34 -10.34 -19.25 4.82
N ASP A 35 -9.33 -20.03 4.45
CA ASP A 35 -9.45 -21.47 4.36
C ASP A 35 -9.45 -22.12 5.78
N ILE A 36 -10.65 -22.44 6.25
CA ILE A 36 -10.89 -23.03 7.57
C ILE A 36 -10.06 -24.29 7.79
N THR A 37 -9.72 -25.02 6.72
CA THR A 37 -8.92 -26.25 6.83
C THR A 37 -7.49 -25.99 7.30
N LYS A 38 -7.03 -24.72 7.22
CA LYS A 38 -5.70 -24.29 7.66
C LYS A 38 -5.69 -23.74 9.08
N LEU A 39 -6.85 -23.48 9.66
CA LEU A 39 -6.96 -22.93 11.01
C LEU A 39 -6.23 -23.83 12.02
N HIS A 40 -5.46 -23.23 12.92
CA HIS A 40 -4.59 -23.90 13.90
C HIS A 40 -3.46 -24.75 13.32
N LYS A 41 -3.29 -24.78 11.99
CA LYS A 41 -2.10 -25.38 11.39
C LYS A 41 -0.93 -24.41 11.41
N LYS A 42 0.26 -24.98 11.51
CA LYS A 42 1.52 -24.22 11.49
C LYS A 42 2.17 -24.28 10.11
N LEU A 43 2.69 -23.16 9.70
CA LEU A 43 3.59 -23.04 8.57
C LEU A 43 4.98 -22.68 9.11
N GLY A 44 5.87 -23.68 9.18
CA GLY A 44 7.07 -23.59 10.01
C GLY A 44 6.68 -23.46 11.49
N ASP A 45 7.12 -22.39 12.15
CA ASP A 45 6.83 -22.14 13.57
C ASP A 45 5.63 -21.22 13.78
N VAL A 46 5.04 -20.70 12.70
CA VAL A 46 3.99 -19.66 12.71
C VAL A 46 2.62 -20.29 12.47
N GLU A 47 1.67 -20.02 13.35
CA GLU A 47 0.32 -20.59 13.34
C GLU A 47 -0.67 -19.74 12.56
N VAL A 48 -1.67 -20.38 11.94
CA VAL A 48 -2.86 -19.73 11.41
C VAL A 48 -3.87 -19.58 12.56
N VAL A 49 -4.01 -18.35 13.08
CA VAL A 49 -4.77 -18.08 14.31
C VAL A 49 -6.21 -17.64 14.09
N GLY A 50 -6.59 -17.34 12.83
CA GLY A 50 -7.94 -16.93 12.51
C GLY A 50 -8.12 -16.61 11.03
N THR A 51 -9.31 -16.12 10.69
CA THR A 51 -9.75 -15.73 9.34
C THR A 51 -9.55 -14.23 9.10
N CYS A 52 -9.65 -13.77 7.84
CA CYS A 52 -9.45 -12.37 7.49
C CYS A 52 -10.43 -11.39 8.18
N PRO A 53 -11.72 -11.70 8.41
CA PRO A 53 -12.60 -10.87 9.20
C PRO A 53 -12.14 -10.62 10.65
N GLU A 54 -11.34 -11.54 11.20
CA GLU A 54 -10.80 -11.44 12.58
C GLU A 54 -9.50 -10.65 12.68
N ILE A 55 -8.95 -10.16 11.55
CA ILE A 55 -7.69 -9.40 11.52
C ILE A 55 -7.64 -8.27 12.58
N PRO A 56 -8.69 -7.42 12.76
CA PRO A 56 -8.61 -6.36 13.77
C PRO A 56 -8.42 -6.90 15.20
N ARG A 57 -9.09 -8.00 15.55
CA ARG A 57 -8.95 -8.67 16.85
C ARG A 57 -7.56 -9.30 16.99
N ILE A 58 -7.11 -10.02 15.95
CA ILE A 58 -5.80 -10.66 15.94
C ILE A 58 -4.69 -9.63 16.11
N CYS A 59 -4.77 -8.49 15.43
CA CYS A 59 -3.76 -7.44 15.56
C CYS A 59 -3.68 -6.86 16.97
N ALA A 60 -4.82 -6.70 17.64
CA ALA A 60 -4.86 -6.24 19.04
C ALA A 60 -4.33 -7.30 20.00
N ASP A 61 -4.77 -8.56 19.88
CA ASP A 61 -4.41 -9.65 20.78
C ASP A 61 -2.90 -9.99 20.72
N TYR A 62 -2.31 -9.92 19.52
CA TYR A 62 -0.91 -10.28 19.26
C TYR A 62 0.02 -9.07 19.13
N LEU A 63 -0.48 -7.84 19.34
CA LEU A 63 0.30 -6.58 19.26
C LEU A 63 1.06 -6.46 17.93
N ILE A 64 0.33 -6.60 16.83
CA ILE A 64 0.91 -6.59 15.48
C ILE A 64 1.18 -5.16 15.01
N ASP A 65 2.39 -4.89 14.53
CA ASP A 65 2.78 -3.60 13.93
C ASP A 65 2.59 -3.56 12.41
N ASN A 66 2.77 -4.70 11.74
CA ASN A 66 2.78 -4.77 10.28
C ASN A 66 1.92 -5.92 9.79
N ILE A 67 1.10 -5.65 8.77
CA ILE A 67 0.33 -6.66 8.03
C ILE A 67 0.92 -6.79 6.64
N ILE A 68 1.26 -8.01 6.23
CA ILE A 68 1.69 -8.32 4.86
C ILE A 68 0.57 -9.06 4.16
N VAL A 69 -0.04 -8.42 3.18
CA VAL A 69 -1.12 -8.98 2.37
C VAL A 69 -0.53 -9.70 1.16
N ALA A 70 -0.61 -11.03 1.16
CA ALA A 70 -0.01 -11.91 0.17
C ALA A 70 -1.10 -12.70 -0.57
N LEU A 71 -1.80 -12.06 -1.49
CA LEU A 71 -2.95 -12.60 -2.23
C LEU A 71 -2.71 -12.53 -3.75
N PRO A 72 -1.76 -13.29 -4.30
CA PRO A 72 -1.39 -13.19 -5.71
C PRO A 72 -2.47 -13.67 -6.69
N SER A 73 -3.47 -14.41 -6.25
CA SER A 73 -4.50 -15.03 -7.11
C SER A 73 -5.92 -14.69 -6.67
N CYS A 74 -6.11 -13.65 -5.88
CA CYS A 74 -7.38 -13.25 -5.32
C CYS A 74 -8.12 -12.29 -6.27
N GLU A 75 -9.45 -12.40 -6.36
CA GLU A 75 -10.29 -11.46 -7.10
C GLU A 75 -10.23 -10.06 -6.46
N GLU A 76 -10.39 -9.02 -7.26
CA GLU A 76 -10.29 -7.63 -6.80
C GLU A 76 -11.32 -7.29 -5.69
N GLU A 77 -12.51 -7.90 -5.72
CA GLU A 77 -13.52 -7.71 -4.68
C GLU A 77 -13.11 -8.34 -3.35
N GLU A 78 -12.53 -9.53 -3.40
CA GLU A 78 -12.05 -10.24 -2.22
C GLU A 78 -10.85 -9.51 -1.60
N LYS A 79 -9.91 -9.06 -2.43
CA LYS A 79 -8.78 -8.24 -2.04
C LYS A 79 -9.24 -6.96 -1.35
N ARG A 80 -10.27 -6.27 -1.88
CA ARG A 80 -10.85 -5.09 -1.24
C ARG A 80 -11.42 -5.38 0.14
N LYS A 81 -12.13 -6.50 0.31
CA LYS A 81 -12.68 -6.90 1.62
C LYS A 81 -11.57 -7.12 2.64
N ILE A 82 -10.50 -7.83 2.24
CA ILE A 82 -9.37 -8.09 3.13
C ILE A 82 -8.65 -6.79 3.51
N LEU A 83 -8.44 -5.90 2.54
CA LEU A 83 -7.83 -4.59 2.80
C LEU A 83 -8.73 -3.71 3.69
N ASP A 84 -10.08 -3.82 3.57
CA ASP A 84 -11.02 -3.14 4.48
C ASP A 84 -10.88 -3.64 5.92
N TYR A 85 -10.69 -4.95 6.13
CA TYR A 85 -10.40 -5.47 7.48
C TYR A 85 -9.06 -4.96 8.01
N CYS A 86 -8.02 -4.93 7.17
CA CYS A 86 -6.70 -4.39 7.54
C CYS A 86 -6.77 -2.90 7.88
N SER A 87 -7.58 -2.11 7.16
CA SER A 87 -7.73 -0.67 7.38
C SER A 87 -8.35 -0.29 8.73
N LYS A 88 -9.02 -1.24 9.39
CA LYS A 88 -9.59 -1.06 10.74
C LYS A 88 -8.56 -1.24 11.85
N THR A 89 -7.30 -1.46 11.50
CA THR A 89 -6.18 -1.60 12.42
C THR A 89 -5.26 -0.38 12.31
N GLU A 90 -4.42 -0.17 13.32
CA GLU A 90 -3.36 0.85 13.30
C GLU A 90 -2.06 0.33 12.68
N CYS A 91 -2.07 -0.88 12.11
CA CYS A 91 -0.91 -1.54 11.55
C CYS A 91 -0.48 -0.91 10.22
N LYS A 92 0.80 -0.98 9.90
CA LYS A 92 1.31 -0.67 8.57
C LYS A 92 0.94 -1.81 7.61
N ILE A 93 0.29 -1.48 6.51
CA ILE A 93 -0.18 -2.47 5.53
C ILE A 93 0.78 -2.49 4.34
N LYS A 94 1.35 -3.65 4.06
CA LYS A 94 2.18 -3.91 2.90
C LYS A 94 1.49 -4.93 2.00
N VAL A 95 1.35 -4.63 0.71
CA VAL A 95 0.76 -5.54 -0.27
C VAL A 95 1.84 -6.05 -1.21
N MET A 96 1.88 -7.36 -1.37
CA MET A 96 2.78 -8.02 -2.31
C MET A 96 2.30 -7.82 -3.74
N PRO A 97 3.17 -7.48 -4.70
CA PRO A 97 2.83 -7.45 -6.12
C PRO A 97 2.47 -8.86 -6.63
N TYR A 98 1.79 -8.92 -7.76
CA TYR A 98 1.49 -10.20 -8.41
C TYR A 98 2.78 -10.97 -8.75
N LEU A 99 2.76 -12.27 -8.50
CA LEU A 99 3.90 -13.16 -8.81
C LEU A 99 4.26 -13.13 -10.32
N SER A 100 3.27 -12.89 -11.19
CA SER A 100 3.48 -12.74 -12.63
C SER A 100 4.26 -11.48 -13.02
N GLU A 101 4.16 -10.41 -12.23
CA GLU A 101 4.97 -9.20 -12.45
C GLU A 101 6.43 -9.43 -12.04
N LEU A 102 6.66 -10.37 -11.10
CA LEU A 102 7.99 -10.74 -10.60
C LEU A 102 8.77 -11.64 -11.57
N LEU A 103 8.06 -12.45 -12.36
CA LEU A 103 8.67 -13.41 -13.29
C LEU A 103 9.03 -12.81 -14.65
N LEU A 104 8.61 -11.57 -14.95
CA LEU A 104 8.87 -10.90 -16.23
C LEU A 104 10.18 -10.12 -16.26
N ASP A 105 10.86 -10.01 -15.12
CA ASP A 105 12.08 -9.25 -15.00
C ASP A 105 13.27 -10.17 -14.65
N ASP A 106 14.14 -10.42 -15.62
CA ASP A 106 15.32 -11.32 -15.58
C ASP A 106 16.50 -10.84 -14.72
N ASP A 107 16.29 -9.98 -13.74
CA ASP A 107 17.37 -9.40 -12.94
C ASP A 107 17.52 -10.12 -11.58
N GLU A 108 18.65 -10.78 -11.36
CA GLU A 108 18.98 -11.53 -10.12
C GLU A 108 18.88 -10.72 -8.83
N SER A 109 18.88 -9.38 -8.92
CA SER A 109 18.71 -8.48 -7.76
C SER A 109 17.28 -8.45 -7.20
N LYS A 110 16.30 -9.07 -7.87
CA LYS A 110 14.87 -9.02 -7.55
C LYS A 110 14.35 -10.17 -6.69
N THR A 111 15.21 -11.00 -6.17
CA THR A 111 14.86 -12.18 -5.34
C THR A 111 14.26 -11.82 -3.98
N LYS A 112 14.21 -10.53 -3.61
CA LYS A 112 13.70 -10.08 -2.30
C LYS A 112 12.26 -9.58 -2.44
N LEU A 113 11.29 -10.47 -2.26
CA LEU A 113 9.85 -10.19 -2.36
C LEU A 113 9.40 -9.05 -1.44
N LEU A 114 9.92 -9.01 -0.22
CA LEU A 114 9.56 -7.99 0.77
C LEU A 114 10.08 -6.58 0.43
N THR A 115 11.14 -6.46 -0.36
CA THR A 115 11.60 -5.15 -0.85
C THR A 115 10.68 -4.58 -1.93
N GLN A 116 9.92 -5.43 -2.61
CA GLN A 116 8.93 -5.06 -3.63
C GLN A 116 7.52 -4.84 -3.04
N ALA A 117 7.30 -5.22 -1.77
CA ALA A 117 6.04 -4.98 -1.10
C ALA A 117 5.77 -3.46 -1.01
N LYS A 118 4.67 -3.03 -1.63
CA LYS A 118 4.25 -1.63 -1.60
C LYS A 118 3.49 -1.36 -0.31
N GLU A 119 3.95 -0.37 0.47
CA GLU A 119 3.17 0.15 1.58
C GLU A 119 1.95 0.88 1.01
N ILE A 120 0.75 0.44 1.42
CA ILE A 120 -0.50 1.05 1.02
C ILE A 120 -0.96 1.98 2.13
N LYS A 121 -1.22 3.23 1.77
CA LYS A 121 -1.90 4.16 2.67
C LYS A 121 -3.40 3.86 2.67
N ILE A 122 -4.03 4.02 3.82
CA ILE A 122 -5.47 3.77 4.01
C ILE A 122 -6.32 4.55 3.00
N GLU A 123 -5.87 5.75 2.61
CA GLU A 123 -6.51 6.60 1.62
C GLU A 123 -6.59 5.95 0.23
N ASP A 124 -5.61 5.12 -0.13
CA ASP A 124 -5.57 4.39 -1.40
C ASP A 124 -6.59 3.22 -1.42
N LEU A 125 -7.01 2.75 -0.24
CA LEU A 125 -7.98 1.66 -0.08
C LEU A 125 -9.43 2.11 -0.25
N LEU A 126 -9.72 3.40 -0.10
CA LEU A 126 -11.06 3.96 -0.18
C LEU A 126 -11.66 3.98 -1.61
N GLY A 127 -11.04 3.28 -2.54
CA GLY A 127 -11.59 2.99 -3.86
C GLY A 127 -11.70 4.19 -4.80
N ARG A 128 -11.15 5.34 -4.43
CA ARG A 128 -10.96 6.42 -5.38
C ARG A 128 -9.75 6.08 -6.24
N LYS A 129 -10.00 5.61 -7.46
CA LYS A 129 -8.93 5.55 -8.47
C LYS A 129 -8.27 6.92 -8.48
N PRO A 130 -6.96 7.03 -8.22
CA PRO A 130 -6.29 8.33 -8.33
C PRO A 130 -6.56 8.83 -9.75
N ILE A 131 -7.15 10.00 -9.86
CA ILE A 131 -7.39 10.63 -11.14
C ILE A 131 -6.00 10.94 -11.69
N LYS A 132 -5.55 10.18 -12.67
CA LYS A 132 -4.32 10.47 -13.38
C LYS A 132 -4.58 11.68 -14.27
N PHE A 133 -4.25 12.86 -13.78
CA PHE A 133 -4.28 14.05 -14.61
C PHE A 133 -3.20 13.92 -15.69
N ASN A 134 -3.61 14.14 -16.93
CA ASN A 134 -2.67 14.29 -18.04
C ASN A 134 -1.93 15.61 -17.82
N LYS A 135 -0.65 15.56 -17.50
CA LYS A 135 0.18 16.75 -17.24
C LYS A 135 0.24 17.70 -18.43
N ASP A 136 0.19 17.16 -19.64
CA ASP A 136 0.25 17.94 -20.87
C ASP A 136 -1.06 18.71 -21.11
N GLU A 137 -2.20 18.12 -20.79
CA GLU A 137 -3.48 18.81 -20.86
C GLU A 137 -3.56 19.97 -19.86
N ILE A 138 -3.10 19.74 -18.62
CA ILE A 138 -3.04 20.81 -17.60
C ILE A 138 -2.07 21.91 -18.03
N ALA A 139 -0.89 21.55 -18.55
CA ALA A 139 0.09 22.49 -19.04
C ALA A 139 -0.51 23.37 -20.15
N ASN A 140 -1.21 22.78 -21.12
CA ASN A 140 -1.87 23.50 -22.21
C ASN A 140 -2.99 24.43 -21.73
N LEU A 141 -3.70 24.03 -20.65
CA LEU A 141 -4.77 24.83 -20.07
C LEU A 141 -4.25 26.07 -19.34
N VAL A 142 -3.07 25.97 -18.68
CA VAL A 142 -2.56 26.95 -17.72
C VAL A 142 -1.43 27.81 -18.29
N LYS A 143 -0.53 27.24 -19.10
CA LYS A 143 0.68 27.90 -19.61
C LYS A 143 0.37 29.19 -20.36
N GLY A 144 0.98 30.29 -19.92
CA GLY A 144 0.80 31.59 -20.53
C GLY A 144 -0.58 32.24 -20.33
N LYS A 145 -1.47 31.65 -19.55
CA LYS A 145 -2.81 32.15 -19.24
C LYS A 145 -2.83 32.95 -17.95
N VAL A 146 -3.83 33.81 -17.81
CA VAL A 146 -4.17 34.45 -16.54
C VAL A 146 -5.14 33.53 -15.80
N CYS A 147 -4.74 33.04 -14.62
CA CYS A 147 -5.51 32.15 -13.80
C CYS A 147 -6.02 32.84 -12.56
N MET A 148 -7.29 32.68 -12.22
CA MET A 148 -7.86 33.23 -10.98
C MET A 148 -8.21 32.05 -10.06
N VAL A 149 -7.82 32.14 -8.79
CA VAL A 149 -8.12 31.15 -7.75
C VAL A 149 -8.88 31.86 -6.63
N THR A 150 -10.13 31.46 -6.41
CA THR A 150 -10.92 31.91 -5.28
C THR A 150 -10.69 31.02 -4.06
N GLY A 151 -10.69 31.59 -2.87
CA GLY A 151 -10.32 30.85 -1.63
C GLY A 151 -8.86 30.42 -1.59
N GLY A 152 -7.98 31.19 -2.26
CA GLY A 152 -6.57 30.84 -2.41
C GLY A 152 -5.71 30.96 -1.15
N GLY A 153 -6.23 31.58 -0.09
CA GLY A 153 -5.62 31.60 1.24
C GLY A 153 -5.93 30.37 2.08
N GLY A 154 -6.97 29.59 1.73
CA GLY A 154 -7.33 28.36 2.44
C GLY A 154 -6.43 27.17 2.10
N SER A 155 -6.59 26.07 2.84
CA SER A 155 -5.74 24.85 2.70
C SER A 155 -5.77 24.26 1.28
N ILE A 156 -6.95 24.16 0.66
CA ILE A 156 -7.11 23.61 -0.70
C ILE A 156 -6.66 24.63 -1.74
N GLY A 157 -7.10 25.88 -1.62
CA GLY A 157 -6.80 26.94 -2.59
C GLY A 157 -5.31 27.28 -2.67
N SER A 158 -4.61 27.32 -1.53
CA SER A 158 -3.17 27.58 -1.51
C SER A 158 -2.37 26.46 -2.19
N GLU A 159 -2.78 25.20 -2.04
CA GLU A 159 -2.14 24.10 -2.76
C GLU A 159 -2.43 24.15 -4.26
N LEU A 160 -3.66 24.50 -4.65
CA LEU A 160 -4.02 24.70 -6.06
C LEU A 160 -3.17 25.81 -6.70
N VAL A 161 -2.97 26.93 -6.00
CA VAL A 161 -2.08 28.01 -6.45
C VAL A 161 -0.65 27.50 -6.67
N ARG A 162 -0.10 26.72 -5.72
CA ARG A 162 1.24 26.13 -5.85
C ARG A 162 1.34 25.19 -7.05
N GLN A 163 0.32 24.38 -7.30
CA GLN A 163 0.31 23.47 -8.44
C GLN A 163 0.20 24.23 -9.77
N ILE A 164 -0.69 25.23 -9.87
CA ILE A 164 -0.83 26.08 -11.07
C ILE A 164 0.49 26.80 -11.40
N ALA A 165 1.19 27.31 -10.38
CA ALA A 165 2.45 28.04 -10.56
C ALA A 165 3.55 27.21 -11.26
N LYS A 166 3.55 25.88 -11.10
CA LYS A 166 4.51 24.97 -11.75
C LYS A 166 4.38 24.93 -13.27
N TYR A 167 3.23 25.32 -13.83
CA TYR A 167 2.95 25.29 -15.27
C TYR A 167 3.17 26.64 -15.98
N ASN A 168 3.89 27.58 -15.33
CA ASN A 168 4.25 28.88 -15.89
C ASN A 168 3.04 29.66 -16.46
N PRO A 169 2.02 29.98 -15.65
CA PRO A 169 0.96 30.89 -16.05
C PRO A 169 1.53 32.28 -16.30
N LYS A 170 0.84 33.10 -17.11
CA LYS A 170 1.20 34.52 -17.30
C LYS A 170 1.01 35.29 -16.00
N GLN A 171 -0.06 34.98 -15.26
CA GLN A 171 -0.40 35.65 -14.00
C GLN A 171 -1.32 34.74 -13.18
N ILE A 172 -1.19 34.76 -11.87
CA ILE A 172 -2.14 34.15 -10.94
C ILE A 172 -2.77 35.28 -10.10
N ILE A 173 -4.08 35.34 -10.11
CA ILE A 173 -4.88 36.24 -9.29
C ILE A 173 -5.49 35.39 -8.17
N ILE A 174 -5.21 35.77 -6.93
CA ILE A 174 -5.75 35.12 -5.75
C ILE A 174 -6.83 36.02 -5.17
N VAL A 175 -8.03 35.46 -4.98
CA VAL A 175 -9.16 36.19 -4.35
C VAL A 175 -9.53 35.39 -3.11
N ASP A 176 -9.52 36.06 -1.96
CA ASP A 176 -9.94 35.47 -0.69
C ASP A 176 -10.77 36.49 0.09
N ILE A 177 -11.49 35.99 1.08
CA ILE A 177 -12.36 36.79 1.97
C ILE A 177 -11.64 37.22 3.27
N TYR A 178 -10.41 36.75 3.48
CA TYR A 178 -9.57 37.08 4.63
C TYR A 178 -8.42 38.00 4.22
#